data_1d59eeffad9d31027bcc2fdbaf10742b
#
_entry.id   1d59eeffad9d31027bcc2fdbaf10742b
#
_cell.length_a   1.000
_cell.length_b   1.000
_cell.length_c   1.000
_cell.angle_alpha   90.00
_cell.angle_beta   90.00
_cell.angle_gamma   90.00
#
_symmetry.space_group_name_H-M   'P 1'
#
loop_
_entity.id
_entity.type
_entity.pdbx_description
1 polymer ?
#
loop_
_entity_poly.entity_id
_entity_poly.type
_entity_poly.pdbx_seq_one_letter_code
_entity_poly.pdbx_strand_id
1 'polypeptide(L)'
;MTDSAPNTNTPHRMDDKTALVTGGTGGIGLHTASGLAALGARVIITGRDHRRGADAATQIRARTGREQVSFIQVDHLTVGANQLLAEQLRNSLDRLDILVNNVGRVFPARQETADGYEATLALCFAGPVALTEAVLPLLARSRDARVVNMNSSAYKMWHRDPFDDIQSQRSYVGIQAHAHAKLLNLIWTFALAERLKDHGVSVNATNPGAAWTPGTAQLTPEAVPAWRYIWPVVRFFQRRGSPAKAAHTPLWLAASTEAGTITGTYVEKRKQQRPKVATYPDNQHNATELAKALVSQARTATPPLKNNPKPR
;
A
#
# COMPACT_ATOMS: atom_id res chain seq x y z
N MET A 1 28.94 0.90 -39.09
CA MET A 1 27.56 0.92 -38.56
C MET A 1 27.68 0.79 -37.07
N THR A 2 27.59 1.91 -36.38
CA THR A 2 27.70 1.96 -34.91
C THR A 2 26.33 1.77 -34.32
N ASP A 3 26.13 0.56 -33.78
CA ASP A 3 24.94 0.22 -33.00
C ASP A 3 24.95 1.03 -31.69
N SER A 4 24.24 2.12 -31.69
CA SER A 4 24.05 2.94 -30.47
C SER A 4 23.09 2.20 -29.56
N ALA A 5 23.62 1.68 -28.45
CA ALA A 5 22.79 1.12 -27.37
C ALA A 5 21.64 2.07 -27.02
N PRO A 6 20.41 1.56 -26.81
CA PRO A 6 19.27 2.43 -26.50
C PRO A 6 19.54 3.17 -25.20
N ASN A 7 19.34 4.49 -25.26
CA ASN A 7 19.47 5.39 -24.11
C ASN A 7 18.45 4.97 -23.02
N THR A 8 18.91 4.30 -21.96
CA THR A 8 18.11 3.71 -20.87
C THR A 8 17.42 4.74 -19.98
N ASN A 9 17.48 6.02 -20.31
CA ASN A 9 16.94 7.13 -19.53
C ASN A 9 15.59 7.69 -20.04
N THR A 10 15.00 7.09 -21.09
CA THR A 10 13.66 7.52 -21.51
C THR A 10 12.63 6.95 -20.54
N PRO A 11 11.82 7.79 -19.86
CA PRO A 11 10.79 7.28 -18.96
C PRO A 11 9.82 6.41 -19.77
N HIS A 12 9.61 5.19 -19.28
CA HIS A 12 8.67 4.25 -19.93
C HIS A 12 7.26 4.85 -19.87
N ARG A 13 6.68 5.13 -21.03
CA ARG A 13 5.31 5.65 -21.13
C ARG A 13 4.30 4.57 -20.73
N MET A 14 3.24 5.01 -20.07
CA MET A 14 2.21 4.15 -19.45
C MET A 14 0.80 4.51 -19.93
N ASP A 15 0.67 5.01 -21.15
CA ASP A 15 -0.61 5.54 -21.69
C ASP A 15 -1.74 4.48 -21.76
N ASP A 16 -1.39 3.22 -21.79
CA ASP A 16 -2.33 2.09 -21.80
C ASP A 16 -2.51 1.43 -20.43
N LYS A 17 -1.87 1.94 -19.37
CA LYS A 17 -1.88 1.35 -18.03
C LYS A 17 -2.89 2.01 -17.12
N THR A 18 -3.56 1.19 -16.30
CA THR A 18 -4.45 1.64 -15.22
C THR A 18 -3.80 1.34 -13.87
N ALA A 19 -3.69 2.37 -13.03
CA ALA A 19 -3.08 2.31 -11.70
C ALA A 19 -4.06 2.68 -10.60
N LEU A 20 -4.06 1.92 -9.52
CA LEU A 20 -4.74 2.23 -8.26
C LEU A 20 -3.70 2.57 -7.19
N VAL A 21 -3.84 3.74 -6.56
CA VAL A 21 -2.97 4.17 -5.44
C VAL A 21 -3.83 4.42 -4.21
N THR A 22 -3.76 3.55 -3.21
CA THR A 22 -4.50 3.74 -1.97
C THR A 22 -3.89 4.86 -1.13
N GLY A 23 -4.73 5.73 -0.53
CA GLY A 23 -4.25 6.89 0.21
C GLY A 23 -3.53 7.92 -0.66
N GLY A 24 -3.92 8.05 -1.93
CA GLY A 24 -3.33 8.99 -2.89
C GLY A 24 -3.68 10.47 -2.69
N THR A 25 -4.38 10.80 -1.60
CA THR A 25 -4.85 12.17 -1.31
C THR A 25 -3.82 13.06 -0.61
N GLY A 26 -2.60 12.55 -0.39
CA GLY A 26 -1.53 13.31 0.26
C GLY A 26 -0.24 12.52 0.44
N GLY A 27 0.81 13.19 0.89
CA GLY A 27 2.09 12.57 1.22
C GLY A 27 2.69 11.76 0.08
N ILE A 28 3.23 10.59 0.39
CA ILE A 28 3.92 9.72 -0.57
C ILE A 28 2.96 9.24 -1.67
N GLY A 29 1.73 8.85 -1.29
CA GLY A 29 0.72 8.37 -2.24
C GLY A 29 0.38 9.40 -3.32
N LEU A 30 0.22 10.68 -2.96
CA LEU A 30 -0.04 11.77 -3.90
C LEU A 30 1.11 11.92 -4.91
N HIS A 31 2.35 11.87 -4.44
CA HIS A 31 3.51 12.00 -5.33
C HIS A 31 3.71 10.76 -6.22
N THR A 32 3.43 9.57 -5.70
CA THR A 32 3.44 8.33 -6.49
C THR A 32 2.36 8.39 -7.58
N ALA A 33 1.13 8.77 -7.23
CA ALA A 33 0.03 8.94 -8.17
C ALA A 33 0.34 10.00 -9.24
N SER A 34 0.91 11.16 -8.83
CA SER A 34 1.36 12.21 -9.75
C SER A 34 2.43 11.71 -10.72
N GLY A 35 3.38 10.90 -10.25
CA GLY A 35 4.42 10.32 -11.10
C GLY A 35 3.85 9.35 -12.14
N LEU A 36 2.93 8.46 -11.73
CA LEU A 36 2.24 7.54 -12.64
C LEU A 36 1.41 8.28 -13.69
N ALA A 37 0.66 9.33 -13.28
CA ALA A 37 -0.09 10.18 -14.19
C ALA A 37 0.82 10.91 -15.18
N ALA A 38 1.94 11.47 -14.72
CA ALA A 38 2.93 12.14 -15.59
C ALA A 38 3.49 11.18 -16.66
N LEU A 39 3.64 9.90 -16.34
CA LEU A 39 4.04 8.85 -17.30
C LEU A 39 2.92 8.43 -18.26
N GLY A 40 1.68 8.92 -18.08
CA GLY A 40 0.56 8.67 -18.98
C GLY A 40 -0.48 7.69 -18.45
N ALA A 41 -0.27 7.05 -17.29
CA ALA A 41 -1.22 6.09 -16.74
C ALA A 41 -2.58 6.75 -16.38
N ARG A 42 -3.67 6.01 -16.59
CA ARG A 42 -4.94 6.28 -15.93
C ARG A 42 -4.78 6.00 -14.45
N VAL A 43 -5.01 6.98 -13.59
CA VAL A 43 -4.75 6.85 -12.15
C VAL A 43 -6.04 6.98 -11.35
N ILE A 44 -6.29 6.00 -10.49
CA ILE A 44 -7.36 6.03 -9.50
C ILE A 44 -6.71 6.21 -8.14
N ILE A 45 -7.07 7.26 -7.42
CA ILE A 45 -6.63 7.47 -6.05
C ILE A 45 -7.77 7.24 -5.07
N THR A 46 -7.46 6.77 -3.86
CA THR A 46 -8.46 6.59 -2.82
C THR A 46 -8.10 7.34 -1.53
N GLY A 47 -9.10 7.56 -0.70
CA GLY A 47 -8.98 8.18 0.62
C GLY A 47 -10.33 8.34 1.28
N ARG A 48 -10.35 8.65 2.57
CA ARG A 48 -11.59 8.70 3.37
C ARG A 48 -12.35 10.03 3.30
N ASP A 49 -11.68 11.10 2.92
CA ASP A 49 -12.23 12.45 2.86
C ASP A 49 -12.48 12.83 1.41
N HIS A 50 -13.76 13.07 1.08
CA HIS A 50 -14.20 13.37 -0.28
C HIS A 50 -13.59 14.66 -0.83
N ARG A 51 -13.60 15.75 -0.04
CA ARG A 51 -13.08 17.05 -0.47
C ARG A 51 -11.59 16.98 -0.77
N ARG A 52 -10.80 16.47 0.18
CA ARG A 52 -9.36 16.28 -0.03
C ARG A 52 -9.05 15.36 -1.20
N GLY A 53 -9.90 14.36 -1.45
CA GLY A 53 -9.74 13.45 -2.59
C GLY A 53 -9.97 14.14 -3.92
N ALA A 54 -11.05 14.91 -4.03
CA ALA A 54 -11.36 15.72 -5.22
C ALA A 54 -10.27 16.76 -5.50
N ASP A 55 -9.83 17.49 -4.45
CA ASP A 55 -8.74 18.46 -4.53
C ASP A 55 -7.43 17.81 -5.00
N ALA A 56 -7.09 16.63 -4.46
CA ALA A 56 -5.89 15.88 -4.85
C ALA A 56 -5.94 15.43 -6.32
N ALA A 57 -7.07 14.91 -6.78
CA ALA A 57 -7.22 14.54 -8.20
C ALA A 57 -7.08 15.75 -9.12
N THR A 58 -7.66 16.89 -8.76
CA THR A 58 -7.53 18.16 -9.49
C THR A 58 -6.07 18.66 -9.48
N GLN A 59 -5.40 18.58 -8.34
CA GLN A 59 -3.99 18.94 -8.23
C GLN A 59 -3.10 18.08 -9.13
N ILE A 60 -3.35 16.75 -9.18
CA ILE A 60 -2.57 15.86 -10.05
C ILE A 60 -2.81 16.22 -11.51
N ARG A 61 -4.07 16.41 -11.95
CA ARG A 61 -4.39 16.82 -13.32
C ARG A 61 -3.67 18.12 -13.71
N ALA A 62 -3.79 19.14 -12.88
CA ALA A 62 -3.15 20.44 -13.12
C ALA A 62 -1.61 20.35 -13.23
N ARG A 63 -0.96 19.52 -12.41
CA ARG A 63 0.50 19.37 -12.39
C ARG A 63 1.03 18.52 -13.54
N THR A 64 0.26 17.60 -14.05
CA THR A 64 0.71 16.62 -15.06
C THR A 64 0.18 16.88 -16.45
N GLY A 65 -0.85 17.72 -16.58
CA GLY A 65 -1.58 17.92 -17.85
C GLY A 65 -2.37 16.66 -18.27
N ARG A 66 -2.71 15.77 -17.32
CA ARG A 66 -3.38 14.49 -17.59
C ARG A 66 -4.74 14.45 -16.94
N GLU A 67 -5.80 14.34 -17.76
CA GLU A 67 -7.19 14.33 -17.31
C GLU A 67 -7.63 12.98 -16.69
N GLN A 68 -6.95 11.88 -17.01
CA GLN A 68 -7.32 10.52 -16.58
C GLN A 68 -6.91 10.24 -15.13
N VAL A 69 -7.31 11.11 -14.21
CA VAL A 69 -7.12 10.96 -12.77
C VAL A 69 -8.46 11.05 -12.06
N SER A 70 -8.85 10.02 -11.35
CA SER A 70 -10.11 9.93 -10.62
C SER A 70 -9.89 9.63 -9.14
N PHE A 71 -10.89 9.95 -8.32
CA PHE A 71 -10.91 9.69 -6.89
C PHE A 71 -12.10 8.82 -6.53
N ILE A 72 -11.87 7.83 -5.66
CA ILE A 72 -12.92 7.02 -5.03
C ILE A 72 -12.79 7.17 -3.51
N GLN A 73 -13.90 7.52 -2.86
CA GLN A 73 -13.93 7.63 -1.40
C GLN A 73 -13.98 6.25 -0.76
N VAL A 74 -12.98 5.92 0.07
CA VAL A 74 -12.90 4.66 0.80
C VAL A 74 -12.25 4.89 2.16
N ASP A 75 -12.82 4.32 3.22
CA ASP A 75 -12.13 4.15 4.48
C ASP A 75 -11.48 2.75 4.53
N HIS A 76 -10.18 2.73 4.36
CA HIS A 76 -9.39 1.49 4.34
C HIS A 76 -9.24 0.81 5.71
N LEU A 77 -9.84 1.34 6.77
CA LEU A 77 -9.84 0.74 8.10
C LEU A 77 -10.67 -0.54 8.18
N THR A 78 -11.60 -0.76 7.26
CA THR A 78 -12.42 -1.96 7.25
C THR A 78 -12.10 -2.85 6.06
N VAL A 79 -12.09 -4.15 6.29
CA VAL A 79 -11.92 -5.16 5.24
C VAL A 79 -13.08 -5.10 4.26
N GLY A 80 -14.32 -4.93 4.78
CA GLY A 80 -15.51 -4.81 3.96
C GLY A 80 -15.47 -3.63 2.98
N ALA A 81 -14.99 -2.45 3.39
CA ALA A 81 -14.84 -1.30 2.50
C ALA A 81 -13.81 -1.57 1.37
N ASN A 82 -12.73 -2.30 1.67
CA ASN A 82 -11.76 -2.70 0.66
C ASN A 82 -12.33 -3.72 -0.34
N GLN A 83 -13.20 -4.63 0.11
CA GLN A 83 -13.90 -5.57 -0.77
C GLN A 83 -14.91 -4.85 -1.68
N LEU A 84 -15.69 -3.90 -1.15
CA LEU A 84 -16.61 -3.07 -1.92
C LEU A 84 -15.88 -2.22 -2.97
N LEU A 85 -14.73 -1.64 -2.62
CA LEU A 85 -13.87 -0.97 -3.59
C LEU A 85 -13.47 -1.92 -4.73
N ALA A 86 -13.02 -3.12 -4.39
CA ALA A 86 -12.62 -4.10 -5.40
C ALA A 86 -13.79 -4.52 -6.30
N GLU A 87 -15.01 -4.64 -5.76
CA GLU A 87 -16.21 -4.91 -6.53
C GLU A 87 -16.51 -3.76 -7.50
N GLN A 88 -16.48 -2.51 -7.03
CA GLN A 88 -16.65 -1.33 -7.88
C GLN A 88 -15.63 -1.29 -9.02
N LEU A 89 -14.37 -1.61 -8.73
CA LEU A 89 -13.30 -1.66 -9.74
C LEU A 89 -13.54 -2.78 -10.76
N ARG A 90 -13.95 -3.98 -10.32
CA ARG A 90 -14.26 -5.10 -11.24
C ARG A 90 -15.44 -4.79 -12.17
N ASN A 91 -16.39 -3.97 -11.70
CA ASN A 91 -17.55 -3.55 -12.51
C ASN A 91 -17.25 -2.40 -13.46
N SER A 92 -16.14 -1.68 -13.29
CA SER A 92 -15.80 -0.46 -14.04
C SER A 92 -14.51 -0.54 -14.85
N LEU A 93 -13.70 -1.59 -14.66
CA LEU A 93 -12.41 -1.76 -15.32
C LEU A 93 -12.33 -3.12 -16.01
N ASP A 94 -11.75 -3.13 -17.20
CA ASP A 94 -11.40 -4.37 -17.90
C ASP A 94 -10.16 -5.03 -17.27
N ARG A 95 -9.18 -4.24 -16.83
CA ARG A 95 -7.95 -4.69 -16.18
C ARG A 95 -7.39 -3.66 -15.20
N LEU A 96 -6.56 -4.11 -14.29
CA LEU A 96 -5.72 -3.27 -13.43
C LEU A 96 -4.26 -3.66 -13.67
N ASP A 97 -3.42 -2.70 -13.99
CA ASP A 97 -2.00 -2.95 -14.27
C ASP A 97 -1.13 -2.70 -13.05
N ILE A 98 -1.48 -1.73 -12.22
CA ILE A 98 -0.66 -1.33 -11.06
C ILE A 98 -1.56 -1.16 -9.84
N LEU A 99 -1.19 -1.83 -8.75
CA LEU A 99 -1.75 -1.61 -7.42
C LEU A 99 -0.65 -1.13 -6.47
N VAL A 100 -0.82 0.07 -5.91
CA VAL A 100 0.06 0.58 -4.86
C VAL A 100 -0.73 0.62 -3.54
N ASN A 101 -0.48 -0.35 -2.66
CA ASN A 101 -1.01 -0.39 -1.30
C ASN A 101 -0.20 0.57 -0.42
N ASN A 102 -0.57 1.87 -0.47
CA ASN A 102 0.22 2.91 0.19
C ASN A 102 -0.36 3.32 1.55
N VAL A 103 -1.62 3.04 1.84
CA VAL A 103 -2.23 3.44 3.11
C VAL A 103 -1.48 2.81 4.30
N GLY A 104 -1.24 3.63 5.32
CA GLY A 104 -0.63 3.19 6.56
C GLY A 104 -0.53 4.32 7.58
N ARG A 105 -0.64 3.99 8.86
CA ARG A 105 -0.56 4.94 9.97
C ARG A 105 -0.15 4.22 11.26
N VAL A 106 0.46 4.96 12.18
CA VAL A 106 0.67 4.55 13.57
C VAL A 106 -0.45 5.15 14.42
N PHE A 107 -1.14 4.33 15.20
CA PHE A 107 -2.13 4.81 16.18
C PHE A 107 -1.46 4.89 17.56
N PRO A 108 -1.69 5.97 18.34
CA PRO A 108 -1.06 6.13 19.65
C PRO A 108 -1.65 5.20 20.72
N ALA A 109 -2.92 4.81 20.58
CA ALA A 109 -3.63 3.90 21.46
C ALA A 109 -4.31 2.81 20.64
N ARG A 110 -4.55 1.64 21.26
CA ARG A 110 -5.28 0.54 20.64
C ARG A 110 -6.71 1.00 20.34
N GLN A 111 -7.11 0.82 19.10
CA GLN A 111 -8.47 1.07 18.62
C GLN A 111 -8.91 -0.18 17.87
N GLU A 112 -10.19 -0.47 17.93
CA GLU A 112 -10.79 -1.57 17.19
C GLU A 112 -11.67 -1.02 16.07
N THR A 113 -11.58 -1.62 14.90
CA THR A 113 -12.40 -1.27 13.74
C THR A 113 -13.80 -1.90 13.86
N ALA A 114 -14.72 -1.46 13.01
CA ALA A 114 -16.05 -2.06 12.95
C ALA A 114 -16.03 -3.55 12.60
N ASP A 115 -14.97 -4.05 11.98
CA ASP A 115 -14.75 -5.47 11.65
C ASP A 115 -14.11 -6.26 12.81
N GLY A 116 -13.85 -5.64 13.97
CA GLY A 116 -13.21 -6.28 15.12
C GLY A 116 -11.69 -6.41 15.03
N TYR A 117 -11.03 -5.71 14.12
CA TYR A 117 -9.57 -5.73 14.00
C TYR A 117 -8.91 -4.54 14.71
N GLU A 118 -7.69 -4.76 15.26
CA GLU A 118 -6.86 -3.65 15.71
C GLU A 118 -6.56 -2.72 14.51
N ALA A 119 -6.70 -1.40 14.73
CA ALA A 119 -6.71 -0.42 13.64
C ALA A 119 -5.41 -0.36 12.83
N THR A 120 -4.24 -0.60 13.45
CA THR A 120 -2.95 -0.63 12.74
C THR A 120 -2.83 -1.89 11.90
N LEU A 121 -3.24 -3.04 12.45
CA LEU A 121 -3.31 -4.31 11.74
C LEU A 121 -4.28 -4.19 10.55
N ALA A 122 -5.48 -3.65 10.80
CA ALA A 122 -6.48 -3.44 9.76
C ALA A 122 -5.94 -2.60 8.60
N LEU A 123 -5.35 -1.45 8.91
CA LEU A 123 -4.92 -0.48 7.90
C LEU A 123 -3.65 -0.90 7.17
N CYS A 124 -2.69 -1.54 7.88
CA CYS A 124 -1.37 -1.86 7.32
C CYS A 124 -1.25 -3.27 6.77
N PHE A 125 -2.19 -4.18 7.10
CA PHE A 125 -2.15 -5.57 6.68
C PHE A 125 -3.49 -6.06 6.13
N ALA A 126 -4.57 -6.13 6.94
CA ALA A 126 -5.83 -6.76 6.55
C ALA A 126 -6.50 -6.08 5.35
N GLY A 127 -6.55 -4.74 5.34
CA GLY A 127 -7.10 -3.96 4.22
C GLY A 127 -6.33 -4.16 2.90
N PRO A 128 -4.99 -4.00 2.87
CA PRO A 128 -4.17 -4.36 1.72
C PRO A 128 -4.36 -5.79 1.22
N VAL A 129 -4.43 -6.77 2.14
CA VAL A 129 -4.72 -8.17 1.79
C VAL A 129 -6.08 -8.27 1.11
N ALA A 130 -7.14 -7.77 1.75
CA ALA A 130 -8.51 -7.89 1.25
C ALA A 130 -8.68 -7.24 -0.13
N LEU A 131 -8.11 -6.04 -0.32
CA LEU A 131 -8.15 -5.34 -1.60
C LEU A 131 -7.40 -6.12 -2.67
N THR A 132 -6.15 -6.53 -2.39
CA THR A 132 -5.29 -7.21 -3.36
C THR A 132 -5.91 -8.52 -3.80
N GLU A 133 -6.34 -9.38 -2.87
CA GLU A 133 -6.98 -10.67 -3.17
C GLU A 133 -8.25 -10.48 -4.01
N ALA A 134 -9.04 -9.45 -3.72
CA ALA A 134 -10.28 -9.20 -4.43
C ALA A 134 -10.10 -8.61 -5.84
N VAL A 135 -8.96 -7.93 -6.11
CA VAL A 135 -8.64 -7.39 -7.47
C VAL A 135 -7.70 -8.29 -8.27
N LEU A 136 -7.27 -9.44 -7.74
CA LEU A 136 -6.42 -10.39 -8.49
C LEU A 136 -6.98 -10.74 -9.88
N PRO A 137 -8.31 -10.94 -10.08
CA PRO A 137 -8.84 -11.19 -11.41
C PRO A 137 -8.62 -10.05 -12.42
N LEU A 138 -8.53 -8.78 -11.95
CA LEU A 138 -8.20 -7.64 -12.80
C LEU A 138 -6.69 -7.57 -13.09
N LEU A 139 -5.86 -7.86 -12.07
CA LEU A 139 -4.40 -7.90 -12.23
C LEU A 139 -3.98 -9.01 -13.19
N ALA A 140 -4.60 -10.18 -13.12
CA ALA A 140 -4.32 -11.31 -14.00
C ALA A 140 -4.64 -11.05 -15.50
N ARG A 141 -5.43 -10.03 -15.81
CA ARG A 141 -5.69 -9.59 -17.20
C ARG A 141 -4.60 -8.67 -17.75
N SER A 142 -3.69 -8.19 -16.92
CA SER A 142 -2.55 -7.40 -17.35
C SER A 142 -1.39 -8.32 -17.73
N ARG A 143 -0.66 -7.95 -18.77
CA ARG A 143 0.56 -8.68 -19.18
C ARG A 143 1.77 -8.40 -18.29
N ASP A 144 1.74 -7.31 -17.52
CA ASP A 144 2.81 -6.84 -16.65
C ASP A 144 2.16 -6.15 -15.44
N ALA A 145 1.46 -6.94 -14.62
CA ALA A 145 0.81 -6.44 -13.42
C ALA A 145 1.82 -6.26 -12.29
N ARG A 146 1.66 -5.18 -11.52
CA ARG A 146 2.56 -4.84 -10.42
C ARG A 146 1.79 -4.50 -9.15
N VAL A 147 2.11 -5.20 -8.08
CA VAL A 147 1.64 -4.91 -6.72
C VAL A 147 2.81 -4.36 -5.91
N VAL A 148 2.67 -3.13 -5.43
CA VAL A 148 3.68 -2.46 -4.60
C VAL A 148 3.09 -2.24 -3.21
N ASN A 149 3.59 -2.98 -2.23
CA ASN A 149 3.18 -2.87 -0.84
C ASN A 149 4.10 -1.88 -0.10
N MET A 150 3.54 -0.76 0.36
CA MET A 150 4.30 0.20 1.18
C MET A 150 4.61 -0.41 2.54
N ASN A 151 5.86 -0.62 2.78
CA ASN A 151 6.37 -1.17 4.02
C ASN A 151 7.18 -0.12 4.81
N SER A 152 7.92 -0.53 5.83
CA SER A 152 8.74 0.33 6.68
C SER A 152 9.88 -0.49 7.29
N SER A 153 11.05 0.12 7.46
CA SER A 153 12.14 -0.49 8.25
C SER A 153 11.76 -0.77 9.70
N ALA A 154 10.62 -0.23 10.16
CA ALA A 154 10.07 -0.52 11.49
C ALA A 154 9.79 -2.02 11.71
N TYR A 155 9.56 -2.82 10.67
CA TYR A 155 9.39 -4.28 10.82
C TYR A 155 10.54 -4.92 11.59
N LYS A 156 11.75 -4.34 11.51
CA LYS A 156 12.95 -4.82 12.24
C LYS A 156 12.86 -4.64 13.75
N MET A 157 11.92 -3.85 14.24
CA MET A 157 11.70 -3.62 15.68
C MET A 157 10.87 -4.72 16.33
N TRP A 158 10.26 -5.60 15.55
CA TRP A 158 9.51 -6.75 16.07
C TRP A 158 10.44 -7.96 16.20
N HIS A 159 10.59 -8.48 17.43
CA HIS A 159 11.53 -9.55 17.74
C HIS A 159 10.84 -10.79 18.33
N ARG A 160 9.50 -10.82 18.31
CA ARG A 160 8.70 -11.96 18.79
C ARG A 160 8.23 -12.79 17.59
N ASP A 161 7.53 -13.90 17.86
CA ASP A 161 6.82 -14.64 16.83
C ASP A 161 5.89 -13.70 16.06
N PRO A 162 5.94 -13.65 14.71
CA PRO A 162 5.08 -12.79 13.92
C PRO A 162 3.59 -13.11 14.04
N PHE A 163 3.23 -14.34 14.46
CA PHE A 163 1.84 -14.79 14.53
C PHE A 163 1.29 -14.81 15.96
N ASP A 164 2.10 -14.42 16.94
CA ASP A 164 1.66 -14.28 18.33
C ASP A 164 1.03 -12.90 18.55
N ASP A 165 -0.14 -12.88 19.23
CA ASP A 165 -0.87 -11.65 19.59
C ASP A 165 -1.06 -10.64 18.44
N ILE A 166 -1.46 -11.12 17.27
CA ILE A 166 -1.62 -10.31 16.05
C ILE A 166 -2.54 -9.08 16.23
N GLN A 167 -3.45 -9.15 17.22
CA GLN A 167 -4.40 -8.09 17.58
C GLN A 167 -3.87 -7.15 18.67
N SER A 168 -2.63 -7.36 19.17
CA SER A 168 -2.04 -6.58 20.27
C SER A 168 -2.98 -6.47 21.48
N GLN A 169 -3.61 -7.60 21.88
CA GLN A 169 -4.59 -7.65 22.96
C GLN A 169 -3.92 -7.67 24.33
N ARG A 170 -2.74 -8.29 24.44
CA ARG A 170 -2.00 -8.40 25.71
C ARG A 170 -1.29 -7.10 26.11
N SER A 171 -0.78 -6.37 25.13
CA SER A 171 -0.14 -5.06 25.35
C SER A 171 -0.11 -4.26 24.05
N TYR A 172 -0.25 -2.94 24.15
CA TYR A 172 -0.23 -2.06 23.00
C TYR A 172 0.80 -0.94 23.14
N VAL A 173 1.69 -0.84 22.16
CA VAL A 173 2.55 0.31 21.92
C VAL A 173 2.48 0.62 20.44
N GLY A 174 2.02 1.81 20.05
CA GLY A 174 1.68 2.13 18.66
C GLY A 174 2.76 1.78 17.64
N ILE A 175 4.04 2.11 17.92
CA ILE A 175 5.13 1.78 17.02
C ILE A 175 5.40 0.26 16.94
N GLN A 176 5.17 -0.48 18.02
CA GLN A 176 5.33 -1.94 18.02
C GLN A 176 4.20 -2.61 17.23
N ALA A 177 2.94 -2.18 17.40
CA ALA A 177 1.82 -2.62 16.60
C ALA A 177 2.06 -2.34 15.10
N HIS A 178 2.60 -1.16 14.78
CA HIS A 178 2.97 -0.83 13.41
C HIS A 178 4.12 -1.70 12.88
N ALA A 179 5.15 -1.94 13.68
CA ALA A 179 6.26 -2.82 13.31
C ALA A 179 5.76 -4.24 13.02
N HIS A 180 4.86 -4.75 13.86
CA HIS A 180 4.24 -6.05 13.71
C HIS A 180 3.39 -6.14 12.43
N ALA A 181 2.47 -5.21 12.22
CA ALA A 181 1.64 -5.18 11.02
C ALA A 181 2.47 -5.06 9.73
N LYS A 182 3.59 -4.31 9.76
CA LYS A 182 4.53 -4.22 8.63
C LYS A 182 5.34 -5.49 8.43
N LEU A 183 5.66 -6.22 9.49
CA LEU A 183 6.28 -7.55 9.36
C LEU A 183 5.33 -8.55 8.72
N LEU A 184 4.07 -8.63 9.18
CA LEU A 184 3.05 -9.50 8.57
C LEU A 184 2.82 -9.16 7.09
N ASN A 185 2.73 -7.86 6.77
CA ASN A 185 2.62 -7.39 5.38
C ASN A 185 3.83 -7.80 4.53
N LEU A 186 5.05 -7.73 5.09
CA LEU A 186 6.27 -8.15 4.41
C LEU A 186 6.26 -9.65 4.10
N ILE A 187 5.97 -10.49 5.11
CA ILE A 187 5.91 -11.95 4.95
C ILE A 187 4.86 -12.33 3.90
N TRP A 188 3.66 -11.75 4.00
CA TRP A 188 2.59 -11.98 3.03
C TRP A 188 2.97 -11.51 1.61
N THR A 189 3.69 -10.40 1.47
CA THR A 189 4.19 -9.92 0.17
C THR A 189 5.04 -10.98 -0.51
N PHE A 190 5.93 -11.64 0.23
CA PHE A 190 6.79 -12.70 -0.29
C PHE A 190 5.99 -13.97 -0.63
N ALA A 191 5.05 -14.35 0.24
CA ALA A 191 4.15 -15.49 0.00
C ALA A 191 3.29 -15.26 -1.27
N LEU A 192 2.73 -14.05 -1.40
CA LEU A 192 1.93 -13.67 -2.57
C LEU A 192 2.78 -13.66 -3.85
N ALA A 193 4.02 -13.15 -3.79
CA ALA A 193 4.94 -13.15 -4.92
C ALA A 193 5.24 -14.57 -5.40
N GLU A 194 5.49 -15.51 -4.48
CA GLU A 194 5.73 -16.92 -4.83
C GLU A 194 4.48 -17.56 -5.45
N ARG A 195 3.30 -17.28 -4.88
CA ARG A 195 2.02 -17.78 -5.43
C ARG A 195 1.73 -17.27 -6.84
N LEU A 196 2.14 -16.04 -7.15
CA LEU A 196 1.80 -15.37 -8.41
C LEU A 196 2.94 -15.35 -9.45
N LYS A 197 4.07 -16.00 -9.18
CA LYS A 197 5.27 -15.96 -10.06
C LYS A 197 4.99 -16.34 -11.52
N ASP A 198 4.10 -17.33 -11.72
CA ASP A 198 3.75 -17.85 -13.04
C ASP A 198 2.51 -17.18 -13.66
N HIS A 199 1.99 -16.12 -13.00
CA HIS A 199 0.76 -15.43 -13.42
C HIS A 199 1.01 -14.04 -14.03
N GLY A 200 2.26 -13.67 -14.28
CA GLY A 200 2.59 -12.35 -14.82
C GLY A 200 2.34 -11.18 -13.87
N VAL A 201 2.26 -11.45 -12.56
CA VAL A 201 2.03 -10.42 -11.52
C VAL A 201 3.27 -10.33 -10.64
N SER A 202 3.98 -9.21 -10.69
CA SER A 202 5.08 -8.94 -9.76
C SER A 202 4.57 -8.33 -8.46
N VAL A 203 5.08 -8.82 -7.33
CA VAL A 203 4.66 -8.37 -5.99
C VAL A 203 5.89 -8.03 -5.16
N ASN A 204 6.00 -6.78 -4.73
CA ASN A 204 7.15 -6.30 -3.99
C ASN A 204 6.75 -5.42 -2.81
N ALA A 205 7.57 -5.45 -1.74
CA ALA A 205 7.48 -4.50 -0.65
C ALA A 205 8.53 -3.38 -0.80
N THR A 206 8.20 -2.16 -0.37
CA THR A 206 9.17 -1.06 -0.38
C THR A 206 9.15 -0.22 0.89
N ASN A 207 10.35 0.16 1.36
CA ASN A 207 10.49 1.24 2.33
C ASN A 207 10.73 2.56 1.58
N PRO A 208 9.81 3.50 1.67
CA PRO A 208 9.97 4.82 1.03
C PRO A 208 10.99 5.70 1.76
N GLY A 209 11.40 5.32 2.97
CA GLY A 209 12.20 6.15 3.85
C GLY A 209 11.38 7.15 4.66
N ALA A 210 12.09 8.03 5.39
CA ALA A 210 11.45 9.06 6.20
C ALA A 210 10.79 10.13 5.31
N ALA A 211 9.54 10.46 5.61
CA ALA A 211 8.81 11.52 4.92
C ALA A 211 7.87 12.24 5.88
N TRP A 212 7.78 13.56 5.73
CA TRP A 212 6.79 14.37 6.41
C TRP A 212 5.46 14.26 5.67
N THR A 213 4.55 13.48 6.22
CA THR A 213 3.23 13.21 5.65
C THR A 213 2.13 13.56 6.65
N PRO A 214 0.86 13.69 6.23
CA PRO A 214 -0.24 13.84 7.19
C PRO A 214 -0.28 12.75 8.26
N GLY A 215 0.12 11.52 7.94
CA GLY A 215 0.21 10.40 8.90
C GLY A 215 1.34 10.57 9.91
N THR A 216 2.55 10.93 9.46
CA THR A 216 3.69 11.17 10.37
C THR A 216 3.55 12.46 11.18
N ALA A 217 2.81 13.45 10.67
CA ALA A 217 2.48 14.67 11.39
C ALA A 217 1.63 14.41 12.65
N GLN A 218 0.81 13.37 12.62
CA GLN A 218 -0.06 12.95 13.74
C GLN A 218 0.62 11.98 14.72
N LEU A 219 1.87 11.57 14.45
CA LEU A 219 2.64 10.74 15.38
C LEU A 219 2.95 11.55 16.66
N THR A 220 2.69 10.95 17.82
CA THR A 220 2.89 11.56 19.13
C THR A 220 3.89 10.77 19.97
N PRO A 221 4.47 11.35 21.03
CA PRO A 221 5.41 10.64 21.91
C PRO A 221 4.82 9.38 22.55
N GLU A 222 3.51 9.36 22.79
CA GLU A 222 2.79 8.21 23.37
C GLU A 222 2.85 6.99 22.46
N ALA A 223 2.85 7.21 21.14
CA ALA A 223 2.98 6.12 20.16
C ALA A 223 4.38 5.50 20.13
N VAL A 224 5.41 6.26 20.64
CA VAL A 224 6.82 5.85 20.64
C VAL A 224 7.46 6.20 21.98
N PRO A 225 7.08 5.55 23.09
CA PRO A 225 7.48 5.94 24.44
C PRO A 225 9.01 6.04 24.63
N ALA A 226 9.78 5.15 23.99
CA ALA A 226 11.24 5.17 24.05
C ALA A 226 11.87 6.46 23.49
N TRP A 227 11.17 7.21 22.66
CA TRP A 227 11.67 8.44 22.03
C TRP A 227 11.16 9.72 22.71
N ARG A 228 10.36 9.60 23.76
CA ARG A 228 9.73 10.77 24.42
C ARG A 228 10.73 11.86 24.79
N TYR A 229 11.90 11.50 25.30
CA TYR A 229 12.92 12.43 25.73
C TYR A 229 13.68 13.11 24.58
N ILE A 230 13.76 12.46 23.43
CA ILE A 230 14.44 12.97 22.23
C ILE A 230 13.41 13.43 21.16
N TRP A 231 12.13 13.53 21.54
CA TRP A 231 11.04 13.84 20.62
C TRP A 231 11.25 15.10 19.76
N PRO A 232 11.74 16.23 20.33
CA PRO A 232 12.01 17.43 19.52
C PRO A 232 13.03 17.15 18.38
N VAL A 233 14.06 16.35 18.67
CA VAL A 233 15.08 15.96 17.70
C VAL A 233 14.49 15.04 16.63
N VAL A 234 13.70 14.05 17.04
CA VAL A 234 12.99 13.15 16.11
C VAL A 234 12.10 13.95 15.17
N ARG A 235 11.30 14.89 15.70
CA ARG A 235 10.41 15.78 14.91
C ARG A 235 11.17 16.67 13.94
N PHE A 236 12.32 17.18 14.36
CA PHE A 236 13.17 17.99 13.50
C PHE A 236 13.66 17.20 12.26
N PHE A 237 14.12 15.97 12.45
CA PHE A 237 14.53 15.13 11.33
C PHE A 237 13.36 14.64 10.48
N GLN A 238 12.22 14.29 11.10
CA GLN A 238 11.01 13.90 10.34
C GLN A 238 10.52 15.02 9.41
N ARG A 239 10.52 16.29 9.87
CA ARG A 239 10.10 17.45 9.07
C ARG A 239 10.96 17.68 7.83
N ARG A 240 12.19 17.19 7.81
CA ARG A 240 13.11 17.26 6.66
C ARG A 240 12.86 16.17 5.61
N GLY A 241 12.08 15.16 5.94
CA GLY A 241 11.73 14.08 5.01
C GLY A 241 10.80 14.58 3.92
N SER A 242 11.23 14.48 2.66
CA SER A 242 10.44 14.90 1.50
C SER A 242 9.55 13.76 1.00
N PRO A 243 8.20 13.92 0.99
CA PRO A 243 7.30 12.94 0.39
C PRO A 243 7.57 12.67 -1.09
N ALA A 244 8.01 13.70 -1.83
CA ALA A 244 8.39 13.55 -3.24
C ALA A 244 9.58 12.62 -3.42
N LYS A 245 10.66 12.81 -2.61
CA LYS A 245 11.81 11.89 -2.63
C LYS A 245 11.43 10.47 -2.18
N ALA A 246 10.58 10.36 -1.18
CA ALA A 246 10.10 9.08 -0.67
C ALA A 246 9.27 8.31 -1.73
N ALA A 247 8.58 9.01 -2.62
CA ALA A 247 7.80 8.42 -3.70
C ALA A 247 8.67 7.81 -4.83
N HIS A 248 9.98 8.11 -4.90
CA HIS A 248 10.84 7.62 -6.00
C HIS A 248 10.93 6.08 -6.05
N THR A 249 11.07 5.40 -4.90
CA THR A 249 11.19 3.93 -4.89
C THR A 249 9.89 3.23 -5.24
N PRO A 250 8.72 3.57 -4.64
CA PRO A 250 7.45 2.98 -5.05
C PRO A 250 7.09 3.29 -6.51
N LEU A 251 7.36 4.50 -6.99
CA LEU A 251 7.15 4.86 -8.40
C LEU A 251 8.06 4.04 -9.33
N TRP A 252 9.32 3.87 -8.98
CA TRP A 252 10.26 3.06 -9.74
C TRP A 252 9.80 1.59 -9.82
N LEU A 253 9.36 0.99 -8.70
CA LEU A 253 8.79 -0.37 -8.69
C LEU A 253 7.52 -0.47 -9.54
N ALA A 254 6.68 0.55 -9.51
CA ALA A 254 5.42 0.57 -10.23
C ALA A 254 5.57 0.79 -11.73
N ALA A 255 6.62 1.53 -12.18
CA ALA A 255 6.65 2.08 -13.53
C ALA A 255 7.90 1.77 -14.35
N SER A 256 9.06 1.43 -13.74
CA SER A 256 10.28 1.23 -14.53
C SER A 256 10.32 -0.13 -15.20
N THR A 257 10.90 -0.20 -16.40
CA THR A 257 11.16 -1.47 -17.10
C THR A 257 12.14 -2.34 -16.33
N GLU A 258 13.14 -1.74 -15.71
CA GLU A 258 14.14 -2.43 -14.87
C GLU A 258 13.49 -3.18 -13.70
N ALA A 259 12.44 -2.60 -13.08
CA ALA A 259 11.71 -3.24 -12.00
C ALA A 259 10.69 -4.29 -12.47
N GLY A 260 10.41 -4.42 -13.76
CA GLY A 260 9.38 -5.33 -14.30
C GLY A 260 9.66 -6.80 -14.01
N THR A 261 10.94 -7.18 -13.92
CA THR A 261 11.36 -8.56 -13.63
C THR A 261 11.56 -8.84 -12.14
N ILE A 262 11.40 -7.80 -11.29
CA ILE A 262 11.63 -7.92 -9.84
C ILE A 262 10.34 -8.38 -9.17
N THR A 263 10.39 -9.50 -8.45
CA THR A 263 9.29 -10.00 -7.62
C THR A 263 9.83 -10.66 -6.35
N GLY A 264 9.03 -10.66 -5.28
CA GLY A 264 9.39 -11.29 -4.01
C GLY A 264 10.59 -10.61 -3.34
N THR A 265 10.64 -9.28 -3.35
CA THR A 265 11.72 -8.53 -2.70
C THR A 265 11.20 -7.38 -1.82
N TYR A 266 12.03 -7.00 -0.87
CA TYR A 266 11.92 -5.75 -0.11
C TYR A 266 12.92 -4.75 -0.69
N VAL A 267 12.44 -3.60 -1.14
CA VAL A 267 13.27 -2.60 -1.83
C VAL A 267 13.38 -1.34 -0.99
N GLU A 268 14.60 -0.93 -0.70
CA GLU A 268 14.92 0.32 -0.03
C GLU A 268 15.98 1.08 -0.84
N LYS A 269 15.71 2.34 -1.21
CA LYS A 269 16.62 3.16 -2.05
C LYS A 269 17.06 2.43 -3.32
N ARG A 270 16.14 1.72 -3.98
CA ARG A 270 16.37 0.85 -5.15
C ARG A 270 17.29 -0.36 -4.91
N LYS A 271 17.69 -0.63 -3.66
CA LYS A 271 18.45 -1.83 -3.30
C LYS A 271 17.49 -2.93 -2.89
N GLN A 272 17.60 -4.08 -3.56
CA GLN A 272 16.80 -5.27 -3.28
C GLN A 272 17.34 -5.99 -2.04
N GLN A 273 16.45 -6.44 -1.18
CA GLN A 273 16.77 -7.21 0.04
C GLN A 273 15.77 -8.38 0.15
N ARG A 274 16.23 -9.48 0.69
CA ARG A 274 15.39 -10.65 1.01
C ARG A 274 15.53 -10.99 2.49
N PRO A 275 14.78 -10.30 3.38
CA PRO A 275 14.85 -10.56 4.82
C PRO A 275 14.50 -12.00 5.14
N LYS A 276 15.36 -12.70 5.89
CA LYS A 276 15.18 -14.13 6.23
C LYS A 276 13.80 -14.43 6.79
N VAL A 277 13.29 -13.58 7.68
CA VAL A 277 11.97 -13.74 8.30
C VAL A 277 10.84 -13.84 7.27
N ALA A 278 10.96 -13.18 6.13
CA ALA A 278 9.98 -13.21 5.04
C ALA A 278 10.18 -14.37 4.07
N THR A 279 11.32 -15.04 4.11
CA THR A 279 11.65 -16.17 3.22
C THR A 279 11.47 -17.53 3.87
N TYR A 280 11.18 -17.61 5.18
CA TYR A 280 10.89 -18.89 5.84
C TYR A 280 9.56 -19.46 5.34
N PRO A 281 9.52 -20.73 4.88
CA PRO A 281 8.31 -21.34 4.33
C PRO A 281 7.12 -21.35 5.32
N ASP A 282 7.38 -21.67 6.59
CA ASP A 282 6.34 -21.68 7.63
C ASP A 282 5.74 -20.29 7.85
N ASN A 283 6.55 -19.25 7.84
CA ASN A 283 6.06 -17.88 7.94
C ASN A 283 5.18 -17.50 6.74
N GLN A 284 5.59 -17.91 5.53
CA GLN A 284 4.80 -17.64 4.32
C GLN A 284 3.49 -18.42 4.33
N HIS A 285 3.51 -19.68 4.77
CA HIS A 285 2.31 -20.48 4.95
C HIS A 285 1.35 -19.82 5.95
N ASN A 286 1.82 -19.50 7.15
CA ASN A 286 1.03 -18.88 8.20
C ASN A 286 0.47 -17.51 7.79
N ALA A 287 1.24 -16.70 7.08
CA ALA A 287 0.74 -15.42 6.55
C ALA A 287 -0.34 -15.60 5.48
N THR A 288 -0.24 -16.65 4.67
CA THR A 288 -1.26 -16.99 3.67
C THR A 288 -2.55 -17.45 4.35
N GLU A 289 -2.47 -18.31 5.35
CA GLU A 289 -3.65 -18.78 6.10
C GLU A 289 -4.31 -17.62 6.89
N LEU A 290 -3.52 -16.75 7.51
CA LEU A 290 -4.02 -15.55 8.16
C LEU A 290 -4.74 -14.64 7.16
N ALA A 291 -4.17 -14.42 5.97
CA ALA A 291 -4.79 -13.62 4.91
C ALA A 291 -6.14 -14.19 4.47
N LYS A 292 -6.23 -15.52 4.28
CA LYS A 292 -7.48 -16.20 3.93
C LYS A 292 -8.53 -16.04 5.05
N ALA A 293 -8.14 -16.22 6.31
CA ALA A 293 -9.02 -16.05 7.46
C ALA A 293 -9.59 -14.63 7.54
N LEU A 294 -8.75 -13.61 7.40
CA LEU A 294 -9.15 -12.20 7.44
C LEU A 294 -10.17 -11.86 6.33
N VAL A 295 -9.96 -12.36 5.12
CA VAL A 295 -10.87 -12.11 3.99
C VAL A 295 -12.21 -12.86 4.16
N SER A 296 -12.19 -14.07 4.71
CA SER A 296 -13.41 -14.88 4.90
C SER A 296 -14.31 -14.33 6.02
N GLN A 297 -13.72 -13.90 7.14
CA GLN A 297 -14.47 -13.33 8.27
C GLN A 297 -15.23 -12.06 7.90
N ALA A 298 -14.64 -11.20 7.08
CA ALA A 298 -15.31 -9.98 6.64
C ALA A 298 -16.51 -10.22 5.72
N ARG A 299 -16.53 -11.31 4.95
CA ARG A 299 -17.69 -11.68 4.12
C ARG A 299 -18.93 -12.00 4.95
N THR A 300 -18.74 -12.49 6.16
CA THR A 300 -19.85 -12.82 7.08
C THR A 300 -20.33 -11.60 7.87
N ALA A 301 -19.52 -10.57 8.02
CA ALA A 301 -19.82 -9.38 8.81
C ALA A 301 -20.46 -8.22 8.01
N THR A 302 -20.47 -8.29 6.68
CA THR A 302 -21.00 -7.19 5.84
C THR A 302 -22.53 -7.34 5.71
N PRO A 303 -23.35 -6.41 6.24
CA PRO A 303 -24.79 -6.42 5.99
C PRO A 303 -25.06 -6.20 4.51
N PRO A 304 -26.14 -6.80 3.95
CA PRO A 304 -26.52 -6.61 2.55
C PRO A 304 -26.74 -5.11 2.27
N LEU A 305 -26.20 -4.63 1.14
CA LEU A 305 -26.37 -3.26 0.65
C LEU A 305 -27.86 -2.89 0.67
N LYS A 306 -28.24 -1.88 1.44
CA LYS A 306 -29.56 -1.25 1.28
C LYS A 306 -29.60 -0.65 -0.13
N ASN A 307 -30.44 -1.23 -0.99
CA ASN A 307 -30.71 -0.69 -2.31
C ASN A 307 -31.18 0.76 -2.16
N ASN A 308 -30.34 1.71 -2.56
CA ASN A 308 -30.79 3.08 -2.71
C ASN A 308 -31.78 3.11 -3.87
N PRO A 309 -33.01 3.63 -3.71
CA PRO A 309 -33.96 3.76 -4.80
C PRO A 309 -33.35 4.70 -5.84
N LYS A 310 -33.45 4.28 -7.11
CA LYS A 310 -33.09 5.12 -8.27
C LYS A 310 -33.80 6.46 -8.15
N PRO A 311 -33.12 7.60 -8.38
CA PRO A 311 -33.82 8.87 -8.52
C PRO A 311 -34.74 8.80 -9.74
N ARG A 312 -36.00 9.23 -9.57
CA ARG A 312 -36.99 9.38 -10.62
C ARG A 312 -36.65 10.52 -11.58
#